data_bb08d0e0026f2660e6979986cd088f03
#
_entry.id   bb08d0e0026f2660e6979986cd088f03
#
_cell.length_a   1.000
_cell.length_b   1.000
_cell.length_c   1.000
_cell.angle_alpha   90.00
_cell.angle_beta   90.00
_cell.angle_gamma   90.00
#
_symmetry.space_group_name_H-M   'P 1'
#
loop_
_entity.id
_entity.type
_entity.pdbx_description
1 polymer ?
#
loop_
_entity_poly.entity_id
_entity_poly.type
_entity_poly.pdbx_seq_one_letter_code
_entity_poly.pdbx_strand_id
1 'polypeptide(L)'
;MAKKEAATNVIELPEVNFSDFGDVRYLHLGTEWVQGSMLMDAPYDIELEYVQRMMAGLLFIDPSVVSKKHCMQLGLGSAALTKFCYKKLRMKTTAIEINPQVVTACRMWFKLPRDDLRLHVIEADASLEIQKPQHLGTVDLLHVDLYDHEAAAPVLDSADFYTHCYDLLAEDGSMTVNLFGRDSSYQQSLEKIAEVFGPQAVWAFTPTREGNTVVLAQREPTRPERAELLLRAGDIESRWGLPAKKWMRLFRPVA
;
A
#
# COMPACT_ATOMS: atom_id res chain seq x y z
N MET A 1 0.13 -48.47 -13.95
CA MET A 1 0.29 -47.03 -14.21
C MET A 1 -0.41 -46.27 -13.07
N ALA A 2 0.36 -45.85 -12.07
CA ALA A 2 -0.17 -45.09 -10.93
C ALA A 2 -0.25 -43.60 -11.31
N LYS A 3 -1.43 -43.02 -11.26
CA LYS A 3 -1.64 -41.57 -11.36
C LYS A 3 -0.99 -40.92 -10.12
N LYS A 4 0.06 -40.14 -10.33
CA LYS A 4 0.54 -39.17 -9.34
C LYS A 4 -0.54 -38.09 -9.19
N GLU A 5 -1.27 -38.12 -8.09
CA GLU A 5 -2.07 -36.99 -7.66
C GLU A 5 -1.11 -35.84 -7.35
N ALA A 6 -1.30 -34.71 -8.03
CA ALA A 6 -0.62 -33.48 -7.71
C ALA A 6 -1.12 -33.04 -6.32
N ALA A 7 -0.25 -33.07 -5.34
CA ALA A 7 -0.52 -32.48 -4.04
C ALA A 7 -0.76 -30.97 -4.26
N THR A 8 -1.98 -30.54 -4.11
CA THR A 8 -2.34 -29.12 -4.00
C THR A 8 -1.69 -28.65 -2.69
N ASN A 9 -0.63 -27.85 -2.77
CA ASN A 9 -0.10 -27.14 -1.61
C ASN A 9 -1.22 -26.20 -1.13
N VAL A 10 -1.95 -26.61 -0.12
CA VAL A 10 -2.88 -25.72 0.59
C VAL A 10 -2.00 -24.76 1.39
N ILE A 11 -1.98 -23.50 0.97
CA ILE A 11 -1.34 -22.43 1.75
C ILE A 11 -2.15 -22.31 3.03
N GLU A 12 -1.56 -22.64 4.16
CA GLU A 12 -2.17 -22.46 5.47
C GLU A 12 -2.14 -20.96 5.80
N LEU A 13 -3.31 -20.32 5.75
CA LEU A 13 -3.44 -18.89 6.03
C LEU A 13 -3.59 -18.69 7.54
N PRO A 14 -2.94 -17.66 8.12
CA PRO A 14 -3.01 -17.39 9.55
C PRO A 14 -4.42 -17.00 9.98
N GLU A 15 -4.77 -17.38 11.21
CA GLU A 15 -6.02 -16.96 11.85
C GLU A 15 -6.05 -15.46 12.06
N VAL A 16 -7.21 -14.85 11.80
CA VAL A 16 -7.41 -13.41 11.94
C VAL A 16 -8.11 -13.10 13.26
N ASN A 17 -7.49 -12.26 14.07
CA ASN A 17 -8.08 -11.75 15.30
C ASN A 17 -7.84 -10.23 15.42
N PHE A 18 -8.44 -9.60 16.44
CA PHE A 18 -8.26 -8.18 16.71
C PHE A 18 -8.29 -7.91 18.20
N SER A 19 -7.68 -6.78 18.59
CA SER A 19 -7.69 -6.26 19.95
C SER A 19 -8.04 -4.78 19.94
N ASP A 20 -8.64 -4.30 21.04
CA ASP A 20 -8.95 -2.89 21.23
C ASP A 20 -8.07 -2.34 22.36
N PHE A 21 -7.45 -1.18 22.11
CA PHE A 21 -6.72 -0.43 23.13
C PHE A 21 -7.08 1.06 23.03
N GLY A 22 -7.73 1.57 24.06
CA GLY A 22 -8.31 2.91 24.02
C GLY A 22 -9.37 3.04 22.92
N ASP A 23 -9.17 3.99 22.03
CA ASP A 23 -10.03 4.28 20.88
C ASP A 23 -9.51 3.66 19.56
N VAL A 24 -8.50 2.78 19.65
CA VAL A 24 -7.87 2.12 18.50
C VAL A 24 -8.14 0.63 18.50
N ARG A 25 -8.57 0.11 17.35
CA ARG A 25 -8.68 -1.31 17.07
C ARG A 25 -7.51 -1.76 16.20
N TYR A 26 -6.87 -2.86 16.62
CA TYR A 26 -5.71 -3.46 15.95
C TYR A 26 -6.08 -4.81 15.34
N LEU A 27 -5.60 -5.06 14.11
CA LEU A 27 -5.68 -6.34 13.42
C LEU A 27 -4.42 -7.16 13.67
N HIS A 28 -4.58 -8.47 13.88
CA HIS A 28 -3.50 -9.43 14.08
C HIS A 28 -3.70 -10.66 13.17
N LEU A 29 -2.58 -11.30 12.78
CA LEU A 29 -2.56 -12.53 11.98
C LEU A 29 -1.85 -13.64 12.74
N GLY A 30 -2.55 -14.25 13.71
CA GLY A 30 -2.03 -15.37 14.51
C GLY A 30 -0.87 -15.05 15.45
N THR A 31 -0.44 -13.80 15.54
CA THR A 31 0.65 -13.31 16.39
C THR A 31 0.25 -12.02 17.11
N GLU A 32 1.10 -11.52 18.01
CA GLU A 32 0.90 -10.22 18.69
C GLU A 32 1.25 -9.01 17.79
N TRP A 33 1.87 -9.24 16.62
CA TRP A 33 2.23 -8.17 15.71
C TRP A 33 1.00 -7.48 15.13
N VAL A 34 1.04 -6.15 15.10
CA VAL A 34 -0.01 -5.31 14.53
C VAL A 34 0.12 -5.30 13.02
N GLN A 35 -0.88 -5.84 12.32
CA GLN A 35 -0.97 -5.85 10.85
C GLN A 35 -1.79 -4.66 10.30
N GLY A 36 -2.36 -3.87 11.18
CA GLY A 36 -3.08 -2.66 10.83
C GLY A 36 -3.93 -2.15 11.99
N SER A 37 -4.37 -0.92 11.90
CA SER A 37 -5.18 -0.28 12.93
C SER A 37 -6.35 0.50 12.35
N MET A 38 -7.28 0.88 13.22
CA MET A 38 -8.41 1.73 12.92
C MET A 38 -8.80 2.55 14.14
N LEU A 39 -8.88 3.87 14.00
CA LEU A 39 -9.54 4.73 14.97
C LEU A 39 -11.04 4.44 14.99
N MET A 40 -11.61 4.10 16.14
CA MET A 40 -13.04 3.71 16.22
C MET A 40 -13.97 4.89 15.94
N ASP A 41 -13.59 6.09 16.38
CA ASP A 41 -14.37 7.32 16.16
C ASP A 41 -14.11 7.98 14.80
N ALA A 42 -12.97 7.63 14.14
CA ALA A 42 -12.60 8.14 12.82
C ALA A 42 -12.16 7.00 11.88
N PRO A 43 -13.04 6.02 11.55
CA PRO A 43 -12.68 4.74 10.94
C PRO A 43 -12.13 4.84 9.52
N TYR A 44 -12.21 6.01 8.90
CA TYR A 44 -11.71 6.30 7.55
C TYR A 44 -10.45 7.16 7.55
N ASP A 45 -9.95 7.56 8.72
CA ASP A 45 -8.67 8.22 8.87
C ASP A 45 -7.56 7.20 9.06
N ILE A 46 -6.34 7.55 8.65
CA ILE A 46 -5.18 6.66 8.77
C ILE A 46 -4.46 6.98 10.08
N GLU A 47 -4.36 5.99 10.95
CA GLU A 47 -3.72 6.13 12.27
C GLU A 47 -2.20 5.88 12.20
N LEU A 48 -1.74 4.76 11.62
CA LEU A 48 -0.33 4.37 11.59
C LEU A 48 0.51 5.29 10.69
N GLU A 49 1.65 5.73 11.20
CA GLU A 49 2.51 6.69 10.52
C GLU A 49 3.01 6.19 9.16
N TYR A 50 3.44 4.92 9.06
CA TYR A 50 3.93 4.38 7.80
C TYR A 50 2.81 4.33 6.74
N VAL A 51 1.59 3.99 7.15
CA VAL A 51 0.41 3.95 6.26
C VAL A 51 0.08 5.35 5.76
N GLN A 52 0.19 6.39 6.61
CA GLN A 52 0.07 7.79 6.18
C GLN A 52 1.14 8.13 5.12
N ARG A 53 2.39 7.69 5.33
CA ARG A 53 3.50 7.93 4.39
C ARG A 53 3.32 7.21 3.05
N MET A 54 2.62 6.06 3.02
CA MET A 54 2.27 5.37 1.78
C MET A 54 1.38 6.23 0.86
N MET A 55 0.71 7.25 1.40
CA MET A 55 -0.05 8.21 0.59
C MET A 55 0.82 9.28 -0.09
N ALA A 56 2.16 9.18 -0.06
CA ALA A 56 3.08 10.18 -0.61
C ALA A 56 2.92 10.41 -2.13
N GLY A 57 2.37 9.45 -2.87
CA GLY A 57 2.02 9.63 -4.29
C GLY A 57 1.11 10.83 -4.55
N LEU A 58 0.31 11.23 -3.56
CA LEU A 58 -0.52 12.45 -3.65
C LEU A 58 0.29 13.74 -3.86
N LEU A 59 1.57 13.76 -3.47
CA LEU A 59 2.45 14.90 -3.73
C LEU A 59 2.70 15.15 -5.23
N PHE A 60 2.46 14.14 -6.08
CA PHE A 60 2.69 14.18 -7.52
C PHE A 60 1.40 14.27 -8.33
N ILE A 61 0.23 14.28 -7.68
CA ILE A 61 -1.08 14.39 -8.32
C ILE A 61 -1.68 15.78 -8.01
N ASP A 62 -2.29 16.42 -9.02
CA ASP A 62 -3.09 17.63 -8.80
C ASP A 62 -4.29 17.29 -7.89
N PRO A 63 -4.44 17.96 -6.73
CA PRO A 63 -5.53 17.70 -5.81
C PRO A 63 -6.94 17.81 -6.40
N SER A 64 -7.12 18.57 -7.49
CA SER A 64 -8.41 18.74 -8.15
C SER A 64 -8.90 17.50 -8.91
N VAL A 65 -7.97 16.61 -9.31
CA VAL A 65 -8.29 15.41 -10.10
C VAL A 65 -8.16 14.09 -9.33
N VAL A 66 -7.74 14.13 -8.07
CA VAL A 66 -7.52 12.92 -7.24
C VAL A 66 -8.74 11.98 -7.26
N SER A 67 -9.96 12.50 -7.18
CA SER A 67 -11.18 11.66 -7.18
C SER A 67 -11.45 10.94 -8.51
N LYS A 68 -10.76 11.30 -9.59
CA LYS A 68 -10.86 10.65 -10.90
C LYS A 68 -9.83 9.54 -11.09
N LYS A 69 -8.90 9.41 -10.15
CA LYS A 69 -7.78 8.48 -10.18
C LYS A 69 -8.17 7.11 -9.62
N HIS A 70 -7.37 6.09 -9.98
CA HIS A 70 -7.53 4.72 -9.53
C HIS A 70 -6.41 4.37 -8.54
N CYS A 71 -6.79 3.93 -7.35
CA CYS A 71 -5.90 3.37 -6.35
C CYS A 71 -6.01 1.84 -6.34
N MET A 72 -4.88 1.14 -6.32
CA MET A 72 -4.83 -0.29 -6.07
C MET A 72 -3.95 -0.57 -4.85
N GLN A 73 -4.40 -1.47 -3.97
CA GLN A 73 -3.65 -1.92 -2.81
C GLN A 73 -3.41 -3.43 -2.90
N LEU A 74 -2.17 -3.85 -2.69
CA LEU A 74 -1.76 -5.25 -2.55
C LEU A 74 -1.50 -5.52 -1.07
N GLY A 75 -2.28 -6.45 -0.49
CA GLY A 75 -2.39 -6.66 0.94
C GLY A 75 -3.37 -5.69 1.60
N LEU A 76 -4.44 -6.21 2.21
CA LEU A 76 -5.53 -5.38 2.74
C LEU A 76 -5.24 -4.83 4.15
N GLY A 77 -4.60 -5.64 5.02
CA GLY A 77 -4.43 -5.30 6.42
C GLY A 77 -5.77 -4.95 7.09
N SER A 78 -5.82 -3.88 7.87
CA SER A 78 -7.07 -3.34 8.45
C SER A 78 -7.92 -2.53 7.46
N ALA A 79 -7.61 -2.60 6.19
CA ALA A 79 -8.20 -1.81 5.10
C ALA A 79 -8.04 -0.28 5.25
N ALA A 80 -7.02 0.19 5.99
CA ALA A 80 -6.85 1.61 6.26
C ALA A 80 -6.65 2.42 4.97
N LEU A 81 -5.71 2.02 4.10
CA LEU A 81 -5.47 2.65 2.78
C LEU A 81 -6.70 2.58 1.89
N THR A 82 -7.27 1.38 1.74
CA THR A 82 -8.46 1.14 0.90
C THR A 82 -9.63 2.03 1.32
N LYS A 83 -9.93 2.10 2.62
CA LYS A 83 -11.00 2.94 3.16
C LYS A 83 -10.74 4.43 2.94
N PHE A 84 -9.51 4.86 3.16
CA PHE A 84 -9.11 6.25 2.98
C PHE A 84 -9.24 6.67 1.51
N CYS A 85 -8.68 5.91 0.58
CA CYS A 85 -8.76 6.17 -0.86
C CYS A 85 -10.22 6.21 -1.35
N TYR A 86 -11.03 5.25 -0.90
CA TYR A 86 -12.43 5.19 -1.30
C TYR A 86 -13.30 6.29 -0.67
N LYS A 87 -13.20 6.53 0.65
CA LYS A 87 -14.08 7.46 1.38
C LYS A 87 -13.61 8.91 1.38
N LYS A 88 -12.32 9.14 1.69
CA LYS A 88 -11.75 10.49 1.82
C LYS A 88 -11.32 11.05 0.47
N LEU A 89 -10.61 10.28 -0.35
CA LEU A 89 -10.14 10.70 -1.67
C LEU A 89 -11.20 10.52 -2.76
N ARG A 90 -12.21 9.67 -2.53
CA ARG A 90 -13.29 9.32 -3.47
C ARG A 90 -12.80 8.69 -4.77
N MET A 91 -11.64 8.06 -4.75
CA MET A 91 -11.04 7.37 -5.88
C MET A 91 -11.80 6.09 -6.23
N LYS A 92 -11.64 5.61 -7.49
CA LYS A 92 -11.82 4.19 -7.78
C LYS A 92 -10.76 3.44 -6.97
N THR A 93 -11.15 2.38 -6.28
CA THR A 93 -10.27 1.69 -5.33
C THR A 93 -10.39 0.18 -5.51
N THR A 94 -9.26 -0.49 -5.74
CA THR A 94 -9.16 -1.94 -5.81
C THR A 94 -8.21 -2.42 -4.72
N ALA A 95 -8.58 -3.43 -3.96
CA ALA A 95 -7.69 -4.10 -3.03
C ALA A 95 -7.60 -5.59 -3.36
N ILE A 96 -6.39 -6.16 -3.27
CA ILE A 96 -6.14 -7.58 -3.49
C ILE A 96 -5.66 -8.17 -2.17
N GLU A 97 -6.35 -9.20 -1.69
CA GLU A 97 -6.06 -9.87 -0.42
C GLU A 97 -6.16 -11.38 -0.60
N ILE A 98 -5.13 -12.10 -0.15
CA ILE A 98 -5.09 -13.56 -0.28
C ILE A 98 -5.90 -14.26 0.80
N ASN A 99 -6.06 -13.64 1.99
CA ASN A 99 -6.75 -14.25 3.12
C ASN A 99 -8.23 -13.78 3.21
N PRO A 100 -9.22 -14.63 2.86
CA PRO A 100 -10.62 -14.26 2.92
C PRO A 100 -11.11 -13.95 4.35
N GLN A 101 -10.41 -14.44 5.39
CA GLN A 101 -10.73 -14.09 6.77
C GLN A 101 -10.39 -12.62 7.07
N VAL A 102 -9.31 -12.07 6.49
CA VAL A 102 -8.97 -10.64 6.58
C VAL A 102 -10.08 -9.80 5.96
N VAL A 103 -10.54 -10.16 4.75
CA VAL A 103 -11.66 -9.46 4.09
C VAL A 103 -12.92 -9.48 4.96
N THR A 104 -13.26 -10.66 5.49
CA THR A 104 -14.42 -10.84 6.38
C THR A 104 -14.29 -9.99 7.64
N ALA A 105 -13.14 -10.03 8.33
CA ALA A 105 -12.88 -9.24 9.53
C ALA A 105 -12.96 -7.73 9.25
N CYS A 106 -12.41 -7.29 8.12
CA CYS A 106 -12.47 -5.88 7.70
C CYS A 106 -13.91 -5.42 7.46
N ARG A 107 -14.74 -6.25 6.83
CA ARG A 107 -16.16 -5.95 6.62
C ARG A 107 -16.93 -5.87 7.94
N MET A 108 -16.70 -6.81 8.85
CA MET A 108 -17.44 -6.93 10.11
C MET A 108 -16.97 -5.91 11.16
N TRP A 109 -15.66 -5.73 11.31
CA TRP A 109 -15.08 -5.09 12.49
C TRP A 109 -14.29 -3.80 12.19
N PHE A 110 -13.79 -3.62 10.94
CA PHE A 110 -12.97 -2.47 10.56
C PHE A 110 -13.68 -1.49 9.62
N LYS A 111 -15.01 -1.56 9.52
CA LYS A 111 -15.84 -0.62 8.74
C LYS A 111 -15.48 -0.54 7.25
N LEU A 112 -14.92 -1.61 6.67
CA LEU A 112 -14.71 -1.70 5.23
C LEU A 112 -16.08 -1.74 4.53
N PRO A 113 -16.39 -0.79 3.63
CA PRO A 113 -17.66 -0.77 2.91
C PRO A 113 -17.81 -1.98 1.99
N ARG A 114 -19.05 -2.31 1.63
CA ARG A 114 -19.33 -3.32 0.59
C ARG A 114 -18.84 -2.82 -0.76
N ASP A 115 -18.53 -3.76 -1.66
CA ASP A 115 -18.16 -3.44 -3.03
C ASP A 115 -19.28 -2.71 -3.75
N ASP A 116 -18.89 -1.79 -4.61
CA ASP A 116 -19.78 -1.02 -5.48
C ASP A 116 -19.05 -0.69 -6.81
N LEU A 117 -19.54 0.28 -7.58
CA LEU A 117 -18.93 0.68 -8.85
C LEU A 117 -17.51 1.26 -8.73
N ARG A 118 -17.11 1.67 -7.50
CA ARG A 118 -15.79 2.29 -7.27
C ARG A 118 -14.90 1.50 -6.30
N LEU A 119 -15.46 0.58 -5.51
CA LEU A 119 -14.71 -0.24 -4.56
C LEU A 119 -14.81 -1.71 -4.96
N HIS A 120 -13.67 -2.35 -5.15
CA HIS A 120 -13.57 -3.78 -5.42
C HIS A 120 -12.51 -4.40 -4.51
N VAL A 121 -12.89 -5.43 -3.74
CA VAL A 121 -11.96 -6.23 -2.95
C VAL A 121 -11.90 -7.62 -3.57
N ILE A 122 -10.74 -7.97 -4.08
CA ILE A 122 -10.48 -9.21 -4.82
C ILE A 122 -9.75 -10.18 -3.90
N GLU A 123 -10.38 -11.31 -3.60
CA GLU A 123 -9.77 -12.41 -2.85
C GLU A 123 -8.90 -13.23 -3.81
N ALA A 124 -7.60 -12.93 -3.86
CA ALA A 124 -6.66 -13.57 -4.79
C ALA A 124 -5.21 -13.43 -4.31
N ASP A 125 -4.35 -14.27 -4.88
CA ASP A 125 -2.90 -14.07 -4.82
C ASP A 125 -2.51 -12.85 -5.66
N ALA A 126 -1.90 -11.85 -5.02
CA ALA A 126 -1.49 -10.61 -5.67
C ALA A 126 -0.50 -10.88 -6.82
N SER A 127 0.41 -11.85 -6.67
CA SER A 127 1.41 -12.18 -7.71
C SER A 127 0.78 -12.63 -9.03
N LEU A 128 -0.41 -13.24 -8.96
CA LEU A 128 -1.16 -13.72 -10.13
C LEU A 128 -2.16 -12.68 -10.62
N GLU A 129 -2.84 -12.01 -9.69
CA GLU A 129 -3.90 -11.05 -10.04
C GLU A 129 -3.38 -9.84 -10.79
N ILE A 130 -2.20 -9.30 -10.40
CA ILE A 130 -1.61 -8.11 -11.02
C ILE A 130 -1.18 -8.32 -12.46
N GLN A 131 -1.02 -9.55 -12.92
CA GLN A 131 -0.63 -9.88 -14.30
C GLN A 131 -1.83 -9.90 -15.27
N LYS A 132 -3.06 -9.76 -14.76
CA LYS A 132 -4.25 -9.81 -15.61
C LYS A 132 -4.38 -8.57 -16.49
N PRO A 133 -4.69 -8.74 -17.80
CA PRO A 133 -4.72 -7.63 -18.77
C PRO A 133 -5.61 -6.44 -18.38
N GLN A 134 -6.70 -6.70 -17.62
CA GLN A 134 -7.62 -5.63 -17.21
C GLN A 134 -7.02 -4.60 -16.24
N HIS A 135 -5.90 -4.90 -15.61
CA HIS A 135 -5.22 -4.02 -14.64
C HIS A 135 -4.08 -3.21 -15.26
N LEU A 136 -3.53 -3.65 -16.39
CA LEU A 136 -2.34 -3.05 -16.98
C LEU A 136 -2.59 -1.60 -17.41
N GLY A 137 -1.70 -0.70 -17.02
CA GLY A 137 -1.73 0.72 -17.36
C GLY A 137 -2.90 1.51 -16.74
N THR A 138 -3.58 0.98 -15.71
CA THR A 138 -4.81 1.59 -15.17
C THR A 138 -4.69 2.18 -13.77
N VAL A 139 -3.57 1.97 -13.08
CA VAL A 139 -3.41 2.31 -11.67
C VAL A 139 -2.61 3.61 -11.53
N ASP A 140 -3.19 4.60 -10.90
CA ASP A 140 -2.51 5.88 -10.62
C ASP A 140 -1.73 5.85 -9.31
N LEU A 141 -2.28 5.19 -8.27
CA LEU A 141 -1.60 4.96 -6.99
C LEU A 141 -1.61 3.47 -6.66
N LEU A 142 -0.44 2.83 -6.68
CA LEU A 142 -0.25 1.46 -6.26
C LEU A 142 0.37 1.42 -4.86
N HIS A 143 -0.27 0.74 -3.92
CA HIS A 143 0.26 0.52 -2.57
C HIS A 143 0.60 -0.94 -2.38
N VAL A 144 1.86 -1.24 -2.08
CA VAL A 144 2.37 -2.59 -1.81
C VAL A 144 2.68 -2.70 -0.32
N ASP A 145 1.85 -3.45 0.40
CA ASP A 145 1.99 -3.70 1.83
C ASP A 145 1.76 -5.20 2.10
N LEU A 146 2.71 -6.01 1.62
CA LEU A 146 2.65 -7.46 1.61
C LEU A 146 3.67 -8.03 2.59
N TYR A 147 3.19 -8.41 3.78
CA TYR A 147 3.99 -9.07 4.80
C TYR A 147 3.34 -10.38 5.22
N ASP A 148 4.19 -11.33 5.65
CA ASP A 148 3.73 -12.51 6.34
C ASP A 148 3.30 -12.20 7.80
N HIS A 149 2.82 -13.20 8.50
CA HIS A 149 2.37 -13.08 9.89
C HIS A 149 3.52 -12.74 10.87
N GLU A 150 4.78 -12.96 10.49
CA GLU A 150 5.95 -12.61 11.29
C GLU A 150 6.44 -11.19 11.05
N ALA A 151 5.93 -10.52 10.01
CA ALA A 151 6.34 -9.19 9.57
C ALA A 151 7.87 -9.05 9.37
N ALA A 152 8.53 -10.16 9.02
CA ALA A 152 9.99 -10.24 8.98
C ALA A 152 10.56 -9.77 7.64
N ALA A 153 9.85 -10.01 6.52
CA ALA A 153 10.26 -9.62 5.18
C ALA A 153 9.04 -9.46 4.26
N PRO A 154 9.14 -8.67 3.16
CA PRO A 154 8.11 -8.65 2.13
C PRO A 154 7.95 -10.05 1.52
N VAL A 155 6.70 -10.50 1.37
CA VAL A 155 6.38 -11.82 0.77
C VAL A 155 6.73 -11.84 -0.71
N LEU A 156 6.51 -10.72 -1.42
CA LEU A 156 6.84 -10.53 -2.83
C LEU A 156 7.88 -9.42 -2.95
N ASP A 157 9.12 -9.79 -3.26
CA ASP A 157 10.25 -8.87 -3.38
C ASP A 157 11.24 -9.38 -4.44
N SER A 158 10.84 -9.35 -5.70
CA SER A 158 11.70 -9.68 -6.85
C SER A 158 11.63 -8.61 -7.93
N ALA A 159 12.64 -8.52 -8.79
CA ALA A 159 12.62 -7.64 -9.95
C ALA A 159 11.43 -7.94 -10.87
N ASP A 160 11.08 -9.20 -11.08
CA ASP A 160 9.90 -9.62 -11.85
C ASP A 160 8.60 -9.11 -11.23
N PHE A 161 8.46 -9.20 -9.91
CA PHE A 161 7.30 -8.66 -9.21
C PHE A 161 7.18 -7.14 -9.39
N TYR A 162 8.29 -6.41 -9.24
CA TYR A 162 8.31 -4.97 -9.44
C TYR A 162 8.07 -4.58 -10.90
N THR A 163 8.48 -5.42 -11.87
CA THR A 163 8.14 -5.23 -13.29
C THR A 163 6.63 -5.33 -13.51
N HIS A 164 5.97 -6.33 -12.92
CA HIS A 164 4.51 -6.41 -12.99
C HIS A 164 3.84 -5.22 -12.29
N CYS A 165 4.38 -4.74 -11.16
CA CYS A 165 3.90 -3.51 -10.52
C CYS A 165 4.05 -2.28 -11.44
N TYR A 166 5.17 -2.16 -12.15
CA TYR A 166 5.39 -1.09 -13.13
C TYR A 166 4.36 -1.14 -14.26
N ASP A 167 4.05 -2.33 -14.78
CA ASP A 167 3.09 -2.54 -15.86
C ASP A 167 1.65 -2.18 -15.46
N LEU A 168 1.30 -2.28 -14.16
CA LEU A 168 -0.01 -1.83 -13.66
C LEU A 168 -0.21 -0.33 -13.75
N LEU A 169 0.88 0.45 -13.61
CA LEU A 169 0.78 1.89 -13.46
C LEU A 169 0.32 2.58 -14.74
N ALA A 170 -0.58 3.55 -14.59
CA ALA A 170 -0.85 4.55 -15.62
C ALA A 170 0.40 5.40 -15.87
N GLU A 171 0.45 6.15 -16.98
CA GLU A 171 1.61 6.95 -17.38
C GLU A 171 2.17 7.82 -16.24
N ASP A 172 1.30 8.57 -15.55
CA ASP A 172 1.66 9.40 -14.39
C ASP A 172 1.57 8.66 -13.05
N GLY A 173 1.47 7.32 -13.08
CA GLY A 173 1.26 6.50 -11.89
C GLY A 173 2.49 6.36 -11.02
N SER A 174 2.27 6.07 -9.74
CA SER A 174 3.33 5.79 -8.79
C SER A 174 2.98 4.60 -7.89
N MET A 175 4.02 3.88 -7.49
CA MET A 175 3.97 2.80 -6.51
C MET A 175 4.57 3.27 -5.18
N THR A 176 3.95 2.94 -4.06
CA THR A 176 4.59 2.98 -2.74
C THR A 176 4.70 1.58 -2.18
N VAL A 177 5.86 1.28 -1.59
CA VAL A 177 6.14 0.00 -0.95
C VAL A 177 6.49 0.25 0.50
N ASN A 178 5.87 -0.49 1.42
CA ASN A 178 6.31 -0.56 2.80
C ASN A 178 7.44 -1.59 2.90
N LEU A 179 8.64 -1.16 3.30
CA LEU A 179 9.78 -2.02 3.59
C LEU A 179 10.05 -1.97 5.09
N PHE A 180 10.21 -3.14 5.71
CA PHE A 180 10.51 -3.25 7.13
C PHE A 180 11.94 -3.78 7.32
N GLY A 181 12.66 -3.20 8.28
CA GLY A 181 14.04 -3.57 8.57
C GLY A 181 15.04 -2.45 8.33
N ARG A 182 16.15 -2.51 9.05
CA ARG A 182 17.21 -1.47 9.04
C ARG A 182 18.43 -1.89 8.24
N ASP A 183 18.43 -3.09 7.64
CA ASP A 183 19.62 -3.80 7.20
C ASP A 183 19.66 -4.10 5.69
N SER A 184 20.53 -5.03 5.31
CA SER A 184 20.81 -5.44 3.94
C SER A 184 19.57 -5.77 3.10
N SER A 185 18.48 -6.24 3.71
CA SER A 185 17.22 -6.53 3.02
C SER A 185 16.59 -5.27 2.41
N TYR A 186 16.56 -4.15 3.16
CA TYR A 186 16.07 -2.87 2.64
C TYR A 186 16.86 -2.42 1.42
N GLN A 187 18.20 -2.50 1.50
CA GLN A 187 19.06 -2.08 0.39
C GLN A 187 18.83 -2.97 -0.85
N GLN A 188 18.69 -4.27 -0.66
CA GLN A 188 18.41 -5.22 -1.75
C GLN A 188 17.05 -4.94 -2.42
N SER A 189 16.01 -4.67 -1.63
CA SER A 189 14.70 -4.32 -2.18
C SER A 189 14.75 -3.00 -2.94
N LEU A 190 15.46 -1.99 -2.40
CA LEU A 190 15.64 -0.69 -3.05
C LEU A 190 16.37 -0.82 -4.39
N GLU A 191 17.41 -1.67 -4.47
CA GLU A 191 18.15 -1.95 -5.70
C GLU A 191 17.25 -2.57 -6.77
N LYS A 192 16.41 -3.56 -6.42
CA LYS A 192 15.45 -4.18 -7.34
C LYS A 192 14.41 -3.17 -7.86
N ILE A 193 13.89 -2.31 -6.97
CA ILE A 193 12.97 -1.24 -7.36
C ILE A 193 13.67 -0.25 -8.32
N ALA A 194 14.90 0.16 -8.01
CA ALA A 194 15.66 1.09 -8.84
C ALA A 194 16.08 0.47 -10.19
N GLU A 195 16.30 -0.85 -10.25
CA GLU A 195 16.56 -1.58 -11.49
C GLU A 195 15.37 -1.49 -12.45
N VAL A 196 14.14 -1.63 -11.94
CA VAL A 196 12.93 -1.65 -12.76
C VAL A 196 12.45 -0.24 -13.11
N PHE A 197 12.40 0.67 -12.13
CA PHE A 197 11.84 2.01 -12.30
C PHE A 197 12.85 3.05 -12.78
N GLY A 198 14.14 2.74 -12.68
CA GLY A 198 15.22 3.68 -12.82
C GLY A 198 15.50 4.47 -11.52
N PRO A 199 16.76 4.71 -11.15
CA PRO A 199 17.13 5.36 -9.89
C PRO A 199 16.58 6.78 -9.77
N GLN A 200 16.35 7.47 -10.90
CA GLN A 200 15.78 8.82 -10.95
C GLN A 200 14.31 8.87 -10.57
N ALA A 201 13.60 7.74 -10.66
CA ALA A 201 12.17 7.66 -10.35
C ALA A 201 11.90 7.38 -8.86
N VAL A 202 12.94 7.07 -8.08
CA VAL A 202 12.81 6.53 -6.72
C VAL A 202 13.01 7.61 -5.67
N TRP A 203 12.09 7.60 -4.70
CA TRP A 203 12.09 8.44 -3.51
C TRP A 203 11.94 7.56 -2.27
N ALA A 204 12.52 7.96 -1.15
CA ALA A 204 12.40 7.21 0.10
C ALA A 204 12.18 8.14 1.30
N PHE A 205 11.44 7.63 2.28
CA PHE A 205 11.39 8.21 3.62
C PHE A 205 12.56 7.73 4.47
N THR A 206 12.93 8.53 5.46
CA THR A 206 13.68 7.98 6.59
C THR A 206 12.82 6.97 7.34
N PRO A 207 13.39 5.92 7.98
CA PRO A 207 12.62 4.93 8.73
C PRO A 207 11.70 5.56 9.78
N THR A 208 10.55 4.94 10.04
CA THR A 208 9.72 5.27 11.20
C THR A 208 10.40 4.77 12.48
N ARG A 209 9.84 5.15 13.64
CA ARG A 209 10.34 4.66 14.92
C ARG A 209 10.22 3.13 15.05
N GLU A 210 9.16 2.57 14.48
CA GLU A 210 8.85 1.13 14.47
C GLU A 210 9.75 0.36 13.48
N GLY A 211 10.41 1.04 12.54
CA GLY A 211 11.34 0.45 11.59
C GLY A 211 10.82 0.33 10.15
N ASN A 212 9.59 0.81 9.87
CA ASN A 212 9.07 0.85 8.51
C ASN A 212 9.76 1.93 7.68
N THR A 213 10.10 1.61 6.45
CA THR A 213 10.61 2.56 5.46
C THR A 213 9.73 2.52 4.22
N VAL A 214 9.07 3.63 3.92
CA VAL A 214 8.26 3.73 2.71
C VAL A 214 9.11 4.24 1.57
N VAL A 215 9.12 3.49 0.47
CA VAL A 215 9.74 3.83 -0.81
C VAL A 215 8.64 4.14 -1.81
N LEU A 216 8.83 5.21 -2.60
CA LEU A 216 7.96 5.56 -3.72
C LEU A 216 8.76 5.45 -5.01
N ALA A 217 8.15 4.84 -6.05
CA ALA A 217 8.70 4.78 -7.39
C ALA A 217 7.65 5.27 -8.41
N GLN A 218 8.05 6.13 -9.33
CA GLN A 218 7.19 6.71 -10.36
C GLN A 218 7.39 5.96 -11.69
N ARG A 219 6.32 5.75 -12.45
CA ARG A 219 6.45 5.19 -13.80
C ARG A 219 7.23 6.16 -14.71
N GLU A 220 6.81 7.43 -14.73
CA GLU A 220 7.54 8.51 -15.40
C GLU A 220 8.17 9.41 -14.32
N PRO A 221 9.51 9.48 -14.27
CA PRO A 221 10.19 10.24 -13.23
C PRO A 221 9.91 11.74 -13.34
N THR A 222 9.44 12.32 -12.23
CA THR A 222 9.25 13.77 -12.12
C THR A 222 9.99 14.31 -10.92
N ARG A 223 10.49 15.53 -11.03
CA ARG A 223 11.23 16.25 -9.96
C ARG A 223 10.64 17.65 -9.77
N PRO A 224 9.40 17.75 -9.21
CA PRO A 224 8.81 19.05 -8.94
C PRO A 224 9.70 19.88 -7.99
N GLU A 225 9.67 21.19 -8.19
CA GLU A 225 10.36 22.11 -7.30
C GLU A 225 9.86 21.97 -5.86
N ARG A 226 10.76 22.13 -4.88
CA ARG A 226 10.42 22.00 -3.46
C ARG A 226 9.24 22.90 -3.05
N ALA A 227 9.14 24.10 -3.63
CA ALA A 227 8.06 25.03 -3.34
C ALA A 227 6.70 24.47 -3.79
N GLU A 228 6.65 23.83 -4.95
CA GLU A 228 5.45 23.17 -5.45
C GLU A 228 5.02 22.00 -4.57
N LEU A 229 5.98 21.13 -4.18
CA LEU A 229 5.71 20.03 -3.26
C LEU A 229 5.18 20.52 -1.90
N LEU A 230 5.68 21.65 -1.39
CA LEU A 230 5.20 22.26 -0.15
C LEU A 230 3.76 22.80 -0.28
N LEU A 231 3.40 23.38 -1.42
CA LEU A 231 2.03 23.80 -1.70
C LEU A 231 1.09 22.58 -1.72
N ARG A 232 1.45 21.53 -2.46
CA ARG A 232 0.69 20.28 -2.52
C ARG A 232 0.56 19.62 -1.13
N ALA A 233 1.62 19.62 -0.34
CA ALA A 233 1.60 19.13 1.04
C ALA A 233 0.62 19.92 1.91
N GLY A 234 0.54 21.24 1.73
CA GLY A 234 -0.46 22.09 2.39
C GLY A 234 -1.89 21.72 2.01
N ASP A 235 -2.14 21.49 0.72
CA ASP A 235 -3.44 21.07 0.21
C ASP A 235 -3.83 19.68 0.75
N ILE A 236 -2.90 18.74 0.80
CA ILE A 236 -3.13 17.39 1.34
C ILE A 236 -3.53 17.47 2.82
N GLU A 237 -2.82 18.26 3.63
CA GLU A 237 -3.16 18.45 5.04
C GLU A 237 -4.55 19.06 5.21
N SER A 238 -4.84 20.14 4.48
CA SER A 238 -6.09 20.88 4.64
C SER A 238 -7.32 20.08 4.17
N ARG A 239 -7.18 19.29 3.11
CA ARG A 239 -8.30 18.53 2.52
C ARG A 239 -8.53 17.20 3.21
N TRP A 240 -7.47 16.50 3.61
CA TRP A 240 -7.55 15.09 3.99
C TRP A 240 -6.92 14.75 5.34
N GLY A 241 -6.33 15.73 6.03
CA GLY A 241 -5.81 15.56 7.39
C GLY A 241 -4.50 14.77 7.48
N LEU A 242 -3.87 14.43 6.35
CA LEU A 242 -2.57 13.75 6.35
C LEU A 242 -1.44 14.72 6.69
N PRO A 243 -0.41 14.35 7.47
CA PRO A 243 0.65 15.26 7.92
C PRO A 243 1.71 15.50 6.84
N ALA A 244 1.28 15.89 5.61
CA ALA A 244 2.14 15.93 4.44
C ALA A 244 3.26 16.96 4.51
N LYS A 245 3.09 18.07 5.26
CA LYS A 245 4.19 19.03 5.50
C LYS A 245 5.33 18.42 6.30
N LYS A 246 5.04 17.46 7.21
CA LYS A 246 6.10 16.72 7.92
C LYS A 246 6.89 15.84 6.96
N TRP A 247 6.23 15.27 5.94
CA TRP A 247 6.89 14.44 4.94
C TRP A 247 7.99 15.18 4.22
N MET A 248 7.84 16.48 3.93
CA MET A 248 8.83 17.29 3.23
C MET A 248 10.19 17.38 3.92
N ARG A 249 10.31 16.96 5.17
CA ARG A 249 11.57 16.87 5.92
C ARG A 249 12.21 15.49 5.86
N LEU A 250 11.40 14.46 5.60
CA LEU A 250 11.76 13.05 5.74
C LEU A 250 11.83 12.30 4.40
N PHE A 251 11.22 12.87 3.35
CA PHE A 251 11.06 12.28 2.03
C PHE A 251 12.03 12.91 1.04
N ARG A 252 12.88 12.10 0.40
CA ARG A 252 13.96 12.54 -0.48
C ARG A 252 14.07 11.66 -1.71
N PRO A 253 14.52 12.22 -2.86
CA PRO A 253 15.01 11.39 -3.96
C PRO A 253 16.15 10.51 -3.48
N VAL A 254 16.25 9.30 -4.05
CA VAL A 254 17.30 8.33 -3.75
C VAL A 254 18.55 8.62 -4.57
N ALA A 255 18.40 9.13 -5.82
CA ALA A 255 19.48 9.51 -6.72
C ALA A 255 19.37 10.97 -7.19
#